data_2dff90b67dee2b7d75bd88a0f167a14c
#
_entry.id   2dff90b67dee2b7d75bd88a0f167a14c
#
_cell.length_a   1.000
_cell.length_b   1.000
_cell.length_c   1.000
_cell.angle_alpha   90.00
_cell.angle_beta   90.00
_cell.angle_gamma   90.00
#
_symmetry.space_group_name_H-M   'P 1'
#
loop_
_entity.id
_entity.type
_entity.pdbx_description
1 polymer ?
#
loop_
_entity_poly.entity_id
_entity_poly.type
_entity_poly.pdbx_seq_one_letter_code
_entity_poly.pdbx_strand_id
1 'polypeptide(L)'
;MSGSGAMEGQLTLRAAVLGVALAVLLSAANAYLGLFAGLTVSASIPAAVISLGVLRALGNANVLENNIVQTAASAGESLAAGVIFTLPALVMMGYWPDFPYFQTVLIAGVGGLLGVIMTVPLRRALVDDSPLAFPEGQATAAVLKAGYGGAGAAGLGVLAGGAVAGALAKLADSGLKLWQGAAETSVTLANQSSFYIGSYLSPALLAVGYIVGINIALPILIGGLFAWWIAIPLVMAFSSDAGTGVAATQAVWSAQIRYLGVGAMLVGGLYALWGLRGSLFGAFGSTAETVLPSQRDLPRSVLITLLVVLAIPMAVLYVWLLDSIVGGVIVALVMLAAAFLFSAVAAYMAGLVGSSNNPVSGVTIATILMTAVGLWLFFGAEQAGAASAIIVGAVVCCAAAIGGDNMQDLKAGSILGASPRAQQIAQMLGVVAAVFVLAPVLSLLLHAYGIGPVDAAHPNSLPAPQASLMMAVAQGVFEGGLPWDWVIGGGLLAFATIGLDGVLARRGSGLRMPVLAVALGLYLPLSLSVAIAVGGVVSAVSGAKPGEHGRGLLAAAGLITGEALMGILIALPVAASGRPDVLALDLAGLPLAWPGMVLMAGLAGWLWILTRRDTSAH
;
A
#
# COMPACT_ATOMS: atom_id res chain seq x y z
N MET A 1 -37.47 -17.83 6.61
CA MET A 1 -36.20 -18.45 7.07
C MET A 1 -35.52 -17.46 7.99
N SER A 2 -35.21 -17.85 9.22
CA SER A 2 -34.58 -17.01 10.22
C SER A 2 -33.21 -16.56 9.71
N GLY A 3 -32.80 -15.30 9.98
CA GLY A 3 -31.54 -14.71 9.47
C GLY A 3 -30.26 -15.46 9.89
N SER A 4 -30.33 -16.46 10.77
CA SER A 4 -29.25 -17.37 11.13
C SER A 4 -28.92 -18.38 10.02
N GLY A 5 -29.91 -18.97 9.36
CA GLY A 5 -29.67 -19.97 8.31
C GLY A 5 -29.03 -19.45 7.04
N ALA A 6 -29.20 -18.15 6.74
CA ALA A 6 -28.54 -17.53 5.59
C ALA A 6 -27.03 -17.28 5.81
N MET A 7 -26.57 -17.17 7.07
CA MET A 7 -25.16 -17.00 7.43
C MET A 7 -24.42 -18.34 7.54
N GLU A 8 -25.10 -19.41 8.01
CA GLU A 8 -24.48 -20.71 8.24
C GLU A 8 -23.89 -21.36 6.98
N GLY A 9 -24.44 -21.06 5.79
CA GLY A 9 -23.92 -21.54 4.51
C GLY A 9 -22.78 -20.68 3.90
N GLN A 10 -22.44 -19.52 4.49
CA GLN A 10 -21.44 -18.57 3.97
C GLN A 10 -20.19 -18.52 4.87
N LEU A 11 -20.39 -18.27 6.16
CA LEU A 11 -19.31 -18.20 7.16
C LEU A 11 -19.07 -19.59 7.76
N THR A 12 -18.48 -20.49 6.98
CA THR A 12 -18.12 -21.84 7.43
C THR A 12 -16.77 -21.82 8.15
N LEU A 13 -16.51 -22.82 9.00
CA LEU A 13 -15.23 -22.94 9.70
C LEU A 13 -14.04 -22.99 8.71
N ARG A 14 -14.18 -23.75 7.60
CA ARG A 14 -13.12 -23.84 6.58
C ARG A 14 -12.90 -22.52 5.86
N ALA A 15 -13.96 -21.73 5.60
CA ALA A 15 -13.84 -20.39 5.04
C ALA A 15 -13.14 -19.44 6.02
N ALA A 16 -13.49 -19.48 7.31
CA ALA A 16 -12.85 -18.68 8.33
C ALA A 16 -11.36 -19.02 8.47
N VAL A 17 -11.01 -20.31 8.56
CA VAL A 17 -9.62 -20.77 8.69
C VAL A 17 -8.79 -20.40 7.45
N LEU A 18 -9.30 -20.64 6.25
CA LEU A 18 -8.61 -20.29 5.01
C LEU A 18 -8.48 -18.77 4.86
N GLY A 19 -9.54 -18.02 5.19
CA GLY A 19 -9.53 -16.55 5.15
C GLY A 19 -8.49 -15.96 6.11
N VAL A 20 -8.41 -16.47 7.34
CA VAL A 20 -7.38 -16.09 8.33
C VAL A 20 -5.98 -16.43 7.83
N ALA A 21 -5.78 -17.63 7.29
CA ALA A 21 -4.46 -18.05 6.77
C ALA A 21 -4.01 -17.13 5.62
N LEU A 22 -4.91 -16.79 4.69
CA LEU A 22 -4.61 -15.87 3.59
C LEU A 22 -4.44 -14.42 4.08
N ALA A 23 -5.21 -13.97 5.08
CA ALA A 23 -5.03 -12.67 5.70
C ALA A 23 -3.60 -12.51 6.25
N VAL A 24 -3.12 -13.51 7.00
CA VAL A 24 -1.77 -13.55 7.55
C VAL A 24 -0.71 -13.55 6.44
N LEU A 25 -0.87 -14.43 5.45
CA LEU A 25 0.12 -14.59 4.37
C LEU A 25 0.23 -13.32 3.51
N LEU A 26 -0.91 -12.76 3.10
CA LEU A 26 -0.96 -11.63 2.18
C LEU A 26 -0.64 -10.30 2.89
N SER A 27 -0.97 -10.16 4.19
CA SER A 27 -0.54 -8.99 4.97
C SER A 27 0.98 -8.98 5.18
N ALA A 28 1.60 -10.14 5.42
CA ALA A 28 3.05 -10.25 5.51
C ALA A 28 3.72 -9.91 4.17
N ALA A 29 3.20 -10.44 3.06
CA ALA A 29 3.70 -10.13 1.72
C ALA A 29 3.59 -8.63 1.40
N ASN A 30 2.47 -8.01 1.74
CA ASN A 30 2.25 -6.57 1.51
C ASN A 30 3.10 -5.69 2.45
N ALA A 31 3.39 -6.16 3.67
CA ALA A 31 4.32 -5.48 4.56
C ALA A 31 5.72 -5.38 3.94
N TYR A 32 6.24 -6.48 3.40
CA TYR A 32 7.52 -6.46 2.70
C TYR A 32 7.50 -5.53 1.47
N LEU A 33 6.51 -5.70 0.60
CA LEU A 33 6.38 -4.91 -0.63
C LEU A 33 6.28 -3.41 -0.34
N GLY A 34 5.46 -3.03 0.62
CA GLY A 34 5.24 -1.63 0.95
C GLY A 34 6.45 -0.95 1.61
N LEU A 35 7.20 -1.68 2.43
CA LEU A 35 8.49 -1.18 2.95
C LEU A 35 9.54 -1.05 1.84
N PHE A 36 9.53 -1.95 0.86
CA PHE A 36 10.47 -1.92 -0.26
C PHE A 36 10.11 -0.87 -1.30
N ALA A 37 8.87 -0.88 -1.81
CA ALA A 37 8.45 -0.07 -2.94
C ALA A 37 7.62 1.19 -2.56
N GLY A 38 7.15 1.29 -1.31
CA GLY A 38 6.24 2.37 -0.89
C GLY A 38 4.83 2.28 -1.47
N LEU A 39 4.48 1.13 -2.04
CA LEU A 39 3.20 0.83 -2.66
C LEU A 39 2.66 -0.50 -2.12
N THR A 40 1.35 -0.63 -2.07
CA THR A 40 0.65 -1.88 -1.75
C THR A 40 -0.23 -2.29 -2.93
N VAL A 41 -0.55 -3.57 -3.02
CA VAL A 41 -1.38 -4.14 -4.09
C VAL A 41 -2.52 -4.90 -3.47
N SER A 42 -3.75 -4.60 -3.91
CA SER A 42 -4.95 -5.29 -3.42
C SER A 42 -4.87 -6.80 -3.60
N ALA A 43 -5.14 -7.52 -2.53
CA ALA A 43 -5.14 -8.98 -2.50
C ALA A 43 -6.49 -9.61 -2.83
N SER A 44 -7.52 -8.83 -3.08
CA SER A 44 -8.90 -9.32 -3.31
C SER A 44 -8.98 -10.38 -4.41
N ILE A 45 -8.36 -10.14 -5.57
CA ILE A 45 -8.38 -11.06 -6.70
C ILE A 45 -7.48 -12.28 -6.46
N PRO A 46 -6.21 -12.13 -6.02
CA PRO A 46 -5.38 -13.27 -5.63
C PRO A 46 -6.06 -14.18 -4.60
N ALA A 47 -6.64 -13.59 -3.56
CA ALA A 47 -7.35 -14.34 -2.52
C ALA A 47 -8.58 -15.08 -3.08
N ALA A 48 -9.36 -14.46 -3.97
CA ALA A 48 -10.47 -15.10 -4.64
C ALA A 48 -10.02 -16.32 -5.46
N VAL A 49 -8.95 -16.21 -6.23
CA VAL A 49 -8.41 -17.29 -7.06
C VAL A 49 -7.85 -18.43 -6.20
N ILE A 50 -7.09 -18.11 -5.15
CA ILE A 50 -6.57 -19.12 -4.22
C ILE A 50 -7.72 -19.84 -3.52
N SER A 51 -8.73 -19.10 -3.03
CA SER A 51 -9.89 -19.70 -2.36
C SER A 51 -10.66 -20.65 -3.26
N LEU A 52 -10.88 -20.26 -4.54
CA LEU A 52 -11.50 -21.11 -5.54
C LEU A 52 -10.73 -22.44 -5.74
N GLY A 53 -9.41 -22.39 -5.79
CA GLY A 53 -8.58 -23.58 -5.92
C GLY A 53 -8.65 -24.48 -4.70
N VAL A 54 -8.43 -23.92 -3.50
CA VAL A 54 -8.35 -24.67 -2.24
C VAL A 54 -9.72 -25.24 -1.84
N LEU A 55 -10.78 -24.40 -1.80
CA LEU A 55 -12.09 -24.87 -1.38
C LEU A 55 -12.69 -25.88 -2.36
N ARG A 56 -12.37 -25.77 -3.66
CA ARG A 56 -12.74 -26.80 -4.64
C ARG A 56 -12.07 -28.14 -4.35
N ALA A 57 -10.78 -28.13 -4.03
CA ALA A 57 -10.05 -29.34 -3.66
C ALA A 57 -10.61 -29.99 -2.38
N LEU A 58 -11.15 -29.16 -1.45
CA LEU A 58 -11.82 -29.64 -0.23
C LEU A 58 -13.27 -30.11 -0.46
N GLY A 59 -13.83 -29.92 -1.66
CA GLY A 59 -15.17 -30.39 -2.06
C GLY A 59 -16.33 -29.50 -1.56
N ASN A 60 -17.45 -29.57 -2.29
CA ASN A 60 -18.72 -28.89 -1.95
C ASN A 60 -18.62 -27.38 -1.63
N ALA A 61 -17.70 -26.65 -2.28
CA ALA A 61 -17.56 -25.22 -2.11
C ALA A 61 -18.68 -24.45 -2.85
N ASN A 62 -19.11 -23.33 -2.29
CA ASN A 62 -20.04 -22.41 -2.95
C ASN A 62 -19.40 -21.02 -3.14
N VAL A 63 -19.98 -20.20 -4.02
CA VAL A 63 -19.45 -18.89 -4.38
C VAL A 63 -19.41 -17.93 -3.17
N LEU A 64 -20.40 -18.03 -2.29
CA LEU A 64 -20.50 -17.16 -1.11
C LEU A 64 -19.44 -17.50 -0.06
N GLU A 65 -19.10 -18.76 0.10
CA GLU A 65 -18.02 -19.22 0.96
C GLU A 65 -16.66 -18.71 0.47
N ASN A 66 -16.42 -18.76 -0.85
CA ASN A 66 -15.21 -18.16 -1.46
C ASN A 66 -15.16 -16.64 -1.28
N ASN A 67 -16.31 -15.95 -1.36
CA ASN A 67 -16.38 -14.52 -1.10
C ASN A 67 -15.99 -14.19 0.36
N ILE A 68 -16.43 -14.99 1.34
CA ILE A 68 -16.03 -14.81 2.75
C ILE A 68 -14.52 -14.98 2.94
N VAL A 69 -13.90 -15.99 2.30
CA VAL A 69 -12.44 -16.18 2.33
C VAL A 69 -11.72 -14.95 1.77
N GLN A 70 -12.14 -14.50 0.59
CA GLN A 70 -11.58 -13.35 -0.08
C GLN A 70 -11.73 -12.08 0.78
N THR A 71 -12.93 -11.86 1.35
CA THR A 71 -13.21 -10.71 2.21
C THR A 71 -12.31 -10.67 3.46
N ALA A 72 -12.12 -11.81 4.13
CA ALA A 72 -11.22 -11.88 5.28
C ALA A 72 -9.76 -11.65 4.90
N ALA A 73 -9.31 -12.23 3.79
CA ALA A 73 -7.95 -12.10 3.28
C ALA A 73 -7.63 -10.65 2.87
N SER A 74 -8.56 -10.00 2.14
CA SER A 74 -8.45 -8.61 1.69
C SER A 74 -8.36 -7.65 2.89
N ALA A 75 -9.24 -7.80 3.88
CA ALA A 75 -9.22 -6.94 5.06
C ALA A 75 -7.92 -7.08 5.88
N GLY A 76 -7.37 -8.29 6.01
CA GLY A 76 -6.09 -8.49 6.68
C GLY A 76 -4.92 -7.88 5.92
N GLU A 77 -4.89 -8.05 4.62
CA GLU A 77 -3.86 -7.49 3.74
C GLU A 77 -3.88 -5.96 3.76
N SER A 78 -5.06 -5.36 3.65
CA SER A 78 -5.25 -3.92 3.65
C SER A 78 -4.76 -3.23 4.94
N LEU A 79 -4.86 -3.91 6.08
CA LEU A 79 -4.32 -3.42 7.34
C LEU A 79 -2.81 -3.17 7.26
N ALA A 80 -2.07 -4.01 6.54
CA ALA A 80 -0.64 -3.86 6.39
C ALA A 80 -0.26 -2.49 5.84
N ALA A 81 -1.02 -1.95 4.87
CA ALA A 81 -0.79 -0.62 4.31
C ALA A 81 -0.79 0.47 5.39
N GLY A 82 -1.78 0.47 6.28
CA GLY A 82 -1.85 1.45 7.36
C GLY A 82 -0.67 1.39 8.32
N VAL A 83 -0.23 0.19 8.65
CA VAL A 83 0.88 -0.07 9.58
C VAL A 83 2.22 0.33 8.98
N ILE A 84 2.54 -0.15 7.76
CA ILE A 84 3.85 0.07 7.14
C ILE A 84 4.08 1.49 6.64
N PHE A 85 3.02 2.24 6.39
CA PHE A 85 3.15 3.65 5.99
C PHE A 85 3.42 4.58 7.17
N THR A 86 3.27 4.11 8.41
CA THR A 86 3.32 4.95 9.61
C THR A 86 4.27 4.43 10.69
N LEU A 87 4.06 3.24 11.25
CA LEU A 87 4.79 2.75 12.42
C LEU A 87 6.31 2.64 12.21
N PRO A 88 6.85 2.29 11.03
CA PRO A 88 8.30 2.30 10.81
C PRO A 88 8.94 3.67 11.03
N ALA A 89 8.17 4.77 10.90
CA ALA A 89 8.65 6.11 11.23
C ALA A 89 9.10 6.22 12.69
N LEU A 90 8.41 5.56 13.63
CA LEU A 90 8.77 5.55 15.06
C LEU A 90 10.11 4.86 15.33
N VAL A 91 10.42 3.82 14.55
CA VAL A 91 11.73 3.14 14.60
C VAL A 91 12.81 4.01 13.96
N MET A 92 12.52 4.58 12.80
CA MET A 92 13.47 5.41 12.06
C MET A 92 13.85 6.70 12.79
N MET A 93 12.95 7.27 13.59
CA MET A 93 13.24 8.44 14.45
C MET A 93 13.88 8.06 15.80
N GLY A 94 14.12 6.76 16.05
CA GLY A 94 14.73 6.28 17.30
C GLY A 94 13.80 6.30 18.52
N TYR A 95 12.51 6.56 18.33
CA TYR A 95 11.55 6.53 19.42
C TYR A 95 11.26 5.09 19.88
N TRP A 96 11.21 4.15 18.95
CA TRP A 96 11.16 2.73 19.22
C TRP A 96 12.47 2.06 18.77
N PRO A 97 13.10 1.23 19.63
CA PRO A 97 14.28 0.45 19.21
C PRO A 97 13.92 -0.73 18.31
N ASP A 98 12.69 -1.22 18.39
CA ASP A 98 12.07 -2.29 17.61
C ASP A 98 10.56 -2.04 17.60
N PHE A 99 9.78 -2.94 16.98
CA PHE A 99 8.31 -2.85 17.00
C PHE A 99 7.74 -3.46 18.29
N PRO A 100 7.33 -2.65 19.29
CA PRO A 100 6.79 -3.16 20.56
C PRO A 100 5.47 -3.91 20.28
N TYR A 101 5.46 -5.23 20.53
CA TYR A 101 4.38 -6.11 20.11
C TYR A 101 2.99 -5.60 20.54
N PHE A 102 2.81 -5.32 21.85
CA PHE A 102 1.50 -4.91 22.36
C PHE A 102 1.05 -3.54 21.86
N GLN A 103 1.96 -2.58 21.73
CA GLN A 103 1.62 -1.26 21.20
C GLN A 103 1.27 -1.33 19.72
N THR A 104 2.05 -2.08 18.92
CA THR A 104 1.77 -2.30 17.51
C THR A 104 0.42 -3.00 17.32
N VAL A 105 0.14 -4.06 18.09
CA VAL A 105 -1.13 -4.78 18.08
C VAL A 105 -2.30 -3.85 18.46
N LEU A 106 -2.11 -3.00 19.47
CA LEU A 106 -3.13 -2.05 19.91
C LEU A 106 -3.45 -1.03 18.80
N ILE A 107 -2.41 -0.36 18.27
CA ILE A 107 -2.56 0.71 17.28
C ILE A 107 -3.18 0.16 16.00
N ALA A 108 -2.62 -0.93 15.45
CA ALA A 108 -3.10 -1.56 14.23
C ALA A 108 -4.48 -2.17 14.42
N GLY A 109 -4.73 -2.84 15.55
CA GLY A 109 -6.00 -3.47 15.86
C GLY A 109 -7.14 -2.46 16.03
N VAL A 110 -6.89 -1.40 16.78
CA VAL A 110 -7.87 -0.32 16.92
C VAL A 110 -8.13 0.33 15.57
N GLY A 111 -7.09 0.74 14.84
CA GLY A 111 -7.24 1.38 13.53
C GLY A 111 -8.00 0.50 12.55
N GLY A 112 -7.60 -0.77 12.40
CA GLY A 112 -8.26 -1.70 11.49
C GLY A 112 -9.71 -1.99 11.84
N LEU A 113 -10.01 -2.27 13.12
CA LEU A 113 -11.39 -2.51 13.56
C LEU A 113 -12.26 -1.25 13.47
N LEU A 114 -11.71 -0.05 13.77
CA LEU A 114 -12.41 1.21 13.52
C LEU A 114 -12.76 1.37 12.04
N GLY A 115 -11.83 1.04 11.12
CA GLY A 115 -12.09 1.06 9.68
C GLY A 115 -13.29 0.18 9.30
N VAL A 116 -13.36 -1.05 9.84
CA VAL A 116 -14.52 -1.93 9.59
C VAL A 116 -15.81 -1.32 10.14
N ILE A 117 -15.85 -0.94 11.41
CA ILE A 117 -17.12 -0.50 12.04
C ILE A 117 -17.60 0.87 11.53
N MET A 118 -16.68 1.75 11.16
CA MET A 118 -17.01 3.10 10.62
C MET A 118 -17.54 3.04 9.19
N THR A 119 -17.21 2.01 8.42
CA THR A 119 -17.73 1.83 7.06
C THR A 119 -19.11 1.16 7.03
N VAL A 120 -19.53 0.46 8.08
CA VAL A 120 -20.85 -0.18 8.14
C VAL A 120 -22.01 0.80 7.86
N PRO A 121 -22.11 1.96 8.53
CA PRO A 121 -23.20 2.91 8.26
C PRO A 121 -23.13 3.53 6.86
N LEU A 122 -21.94 3.55 6.23
CA LEU A 122 -21.74 4.12 4.89
C LEU A 122 -22.06 3.13 3.76
N ARG A 123 -22.08 1.82 4.05
CA ARG A 123 -22.21 0.76 3.05
C ARG A 123 -23.42 0.98 2.13
N ARG A 124 -24.61 1.20 2.69
CA ARG A 124 -25.84 1.35 1.88
C ARG A 124 -25.74 2.54 0.96
N ALA A 125 -25.34 3.70 1.51
CA ALA A 125 -25.22 4.93 0.75
C ALA A 125 -24.19 4.83 -0.38
N LEU A 126 -23.08 4.11 -0.17
CA LEU A 126 -21.99 4.06 -1.14
C LEU A 126 -22.07 2.85 -2.07
N VAL A 127 -22.49 1.68 -1.57
CA VAL A 127 -22.47 0.42 -2.35
C VAL A 127 -23.78 0.15 -3.05
N ASP A 128 -24.93 0.35 -2.34
CA ASP A 128 -26.25 -0.02 -2.87
C ASP A 128 -26.93 1.15 -3.57
N ASP A 129 -26.94 2.34 -2.95
CA ASP A 129 -27.77 3.49 -3.38
C ASP A 129 -27.00 4.48 -4.28
N SER A 130 -25.69 4.27 -4.54
CA SER A 130 -24.85 5.17 -5.31
C SER A 130 -24.45 4.60 -6.69
N PRO A 131 -24.17 5.46 -7.69
CA PRO A 131 -23.65 5.05 -8.99
C PRO A 131 -22.16 4.67 -8.99
N LEU A 132 -21.53 4.53 -7.80
CA LEU A 132 -20.11 4.21 -7.70
C LEU A 132 -19.80 2.82 -8.25
N ALA A 133 -18.78 2.75 -9.10
CA ALA A 133 -18.47 1.54 -9.83
C ALA A 133 -17.87 0.44 -8.96
N PHE A 134 -17.00 0.81 -7.99
CA PHE A 134 -16.21 -0.16 -7.21
C PHE A 134 -15.51 -1.18 -8.12
N PRO A 135 -14.57 -0.75 -8.98
CA PRO A 135 -14.06 -1.56 -10.07
C PRO A 135 -13.44 -2.89 -9.62
N GLU A 136 -12.69 -2.91 -8.53
CA GLU A 136 -12.06 -4.13 -8.00
C GLU A 136 -13.10 -5.08 -7.40
N GLY A 137 -14.14 -4.55 -6.75
CA GLY A 137 -15.25 -5.34 -6.23
C GLY A 137 -16.08 -6.01 -7.32
N GLN A 138 -16.39 -5.28 -8.41
CA GLN A 138 -17.05 -5.86 -9.59
C GLN A 138 -16.23 -6.98 -10.18
N ALA A 139 -14.98 -6.75 -10.24
CA ALA A 139 -13.99 -7.64 -10.75
C ALA A 139 -13.86 -8.93 -9.97
N THR A 140 -13.69 -8.81 -8.68
CA THR A 140 -13.62 -9.95 -7.76
C THR A 140 -14.91 -10.79 -7.87
N ALA A 141 -16.07 -10.15 -7.94
CA ALA A 141 -17.33 -10.83 -8.19
C ALA A 141 -17.35 -11.58 -9.52
N ALA A 142 -16.82 -10.99 -10.58
CA ALA A 142 -16.72 -11.62 -11.90
C ALA A 142 -15.79 -12.84 -11.86
N VAL A 143 -14.62 -12.73 -11.22
CA VAL A 143 -13.67 -13.85 -11.03
C VAL A 143 -14.34 -15.00 -10.25
N LEU A 144 -15.02 -14.69 -9.15
CA LEU A 144 -15.72 -15.71 -8.34
C LEU A 144 -16.84 -16.40 -9.13
N LYS A 145 -17.65 -15.64 -9.91
CA LYS A 145 -18.67 -16.23 -10.79
C LYS A 145 -18.06 -17.10 -11.89
N ALA A 146 -17.04 -16.62 -12.60
CA ALA A 146 -16.37 -17.35 -13.65
C ALA A 146 -15.66 -18.62 -13.13
N GLY A 147 -15.16 -18.56 -11.90
CA GLY A 147 -14.56 -19.68 -11.21
C GLY A 147 -15.49 -20.91 -11.15
N TYR A 148 -16.78 -20.73 -10.99
CA TYR A 148 -17.79 -21.79 -11.02
C TYR A 148 -18.15 -22.23 -12.46
N GLY A 149 -17.79 -21.46 -13.48
CA GLY A 149 -17.96 -21.76 -14.90
C GLY A 149 -16.84 -22.57 -15.59
N GLY A 150 -15.81 -23.05 -14.84
CA GLY A 150 -14.73 -23.90 -15.37
C GLY A 150 -13.37 -23.20 -15.62
N ALA A 151 -13.31 -21.87 -15.62
CA ALA A 151 -12.07 -21.10 -15.86
C ALA A 151 -11.13 -20.99 -14.62
N GLY A 152 -11.58 -21.37 -13.43
CA GLY A 152 -10.86 -21.15 -12.17
C GLY A 152 -9.51 -21.89 -12.06
N ALA A 153 -9.40 -23.10 -12.62
CA ALA A 153 -8.16 -23.89 -12.54
C ALA A 153 -7.02 -23.29 -13.39
N ALA A 154 -7.34 -22.72 -14.56
CA ALA A 154 -6.37 -22.08 -15.42
C ALA A 154 -5.83 -20.78 -14.80
N GLY A 155 -6.70 -19.99 -14.13
CA GLY A 155 -6.29 -18.77 -13.43
C GLY A 155 -5.36 -19.05 -12.24
N LEU A 156 -5.65 -20.09 -11.44
CA LEU A 156 -4.77 -20.52 -10.35
C LEU A 156 -3.39 -20.94 -10.84
N GLY A 157 -3.31 -21.66 -11.97
CA GLY A 157 -2.04 -22.07 -12.56
C GLY A 157 -1.17 -20.88 -13.00
N VAL A 158 -1.78 -19.84 -13.56
CA VAL A 158 -1.07 -18.60 -13.94
C VAL A 158 -0.59 -17.82 -12.72
N LEU A 159 -1.44 -17.65 -11.70
CA LEU A 159 -1.07 -17.02 -10.43
C LEU A 159 0.09 -17.76 -9.75
N ALA A 160 -0.03 -19.09 -9.64
CA ALA A 160 1.02 -19.93 -9.04
C ALA A 160 2.33 -19.88 -9.85
N GLY A 161 2.25 -19.90 -11.18
CA GLY A 161 3.41 -19.73 -12.07
C GLY A 161 4.10 -18.39 -11.84
N GLY A 162 3.34 -17.31 -11.71
CA GLY A 162 3.87 -15.99 -11.34
C GLY A 162 4.53 -16.00 -9.97
N ALA A 163 3.89 -16.61 -8.96
CA ALA A 163 4.44 -16.68 -7.61
C ALA A 163 5.75 -17.47 -7.57
N VAL A 164 5.84 -18.60 -8.25
CA VAL A 164 7.08 -19.39 -8.36
C VAL A 164 8.17 -18.58 -9.07
N ALA A 165 7.85 -17.92 -10.19
CA ALA A 165 8.82 -17.11 -10.93
C ALA A 165 9.34 -15.93 -10.10
N GLY A 166 8.47 -15.19 -9.41
CA GLY A 166 8.86 -14.11 -8.51
C GLY A 166 9.70 -14.59 -7.33
N ALA A 167 9.31 -15.71 -6.70
CA ALA A 167 10.04 -16.31 -5.60
C ALA A 167 11.46 -16.79 -6.01
N LEU A 168 11.58 -17.48 -7.15
CA LEU A 168 12.87 -17.93 -7.66
C LEU A 168 13.77 -16.77 -8.06
N ALA A 169 13.23 -15.73 -8.69
CA ALA A 169 13.98 -14.52 -9.00
C ALA A 169 14.55 -13.85 -7.74
N LYS A 170 13.72 -13.72 -6.69
CA LYS A 170 14.14 -13.13 -5.41
C LYS A 170 15.18 -13.99 -4.69
N LEU A 171 14.99 -15.31 -4.71
CA LEU A 171 15.98 -16.24 -4.14
C LEU A 171 17.32 -16.13 -4.87
N ALA A 172 17.30 -16.08 -6.20
CA ALA A 172 18.51 -15.99 -7.02
C ALA A 172 19.23 -14.65 -6.85
N ASP A 173 18.50 -13.53 -6.79
CA ASP A 173 19.04 -12.20 -6.58
C ASP A 173 19.53 -11.98 -5.14
N SER A 174 18.63 -12.00 -4.18
CA SER A 174 18.89 -11.55 -2.81
C SER A 174 19.37 -12.68 -1.89
N GLY A 175 18.94 -13.93 -2.14
CA GLY A 175 19.38 -15.11 -1.38
C GLY A 175 20.74 -15.60 -1.85
N LEU A 176 20.79 -16.12 -3.07
CA LEU A 176 21.99 -16.75 -3.63
C LEU A 176 23.00 -15.77 -4.23
N LYS A 177 22.61 -14.51 -4.43
CA LYS A 177 23.43 -13.44 -5.02
C LYS A 177 24.04 -13.79 -6.38
N LEU A 178 23.23 -14.42 -7.25
CA LEU A 178 23.67 -14.84 -8.60
C LEU A 178 23.86 -13.65 -9.55
N TRP A 179 23.20 -12.52 -9.31
CA TRP A 179 23.36 -11.26 -10.05
C TRP A 179 23.13 -10.06 -9.13
N GLN A 180 23.43 -8.86 -9.62
CA GLN A 180 23.14 -7.62 -8.91
C GLN A 180 21.65 -7.32 -8.93
N GLY A 181 21.04 -6.92 -7.80
CA GLY A 181 19.62 -6.56 -7.68
C GLY A 181 19.23 -5.28 -8.42
N ALA A 182 20.22 -4.45 -8.78
CA ALA A 182 20.04 -3.27 -9.60
C ALA A 182 21.12 -3.15 -10.65
N ALA A 183 20.76 -2.66 -11.83
CA ALA A 183 21.71 -2.22 -12.86
C ALA A 183 21.84 -0.69 -12.75
N GLU A 184 22.99 -0.21 -12.29
CA GLU A 184 23.21 1.21 -11.99
C GLU A 184 24.52 1.71 -12.59
N THR A 185 24.48 2.94 -13.10
CA THR A 185 25.66 3.67 -13.57
C THR A 185 25.44 5.16 -13.44
N SER A 186 26.53 5.94 -13.54
CA SER A 186 26.44 7.40 -13.62
C SER A 186 27.37 7.94 -14.70
N VAL A 187 26.92 9.00 -15.35
CA VAL A 187 27.70 9.75 -16.35
C VAL A 187 28.02 11.12 -15.75
N THR A 188 29.29 11.40 -15.55
CA THR A 188 29.75 12.68 -14.99
C THR A 188 30.24 13.58 -16.12
N LEU A 189 29.74 14.82 -16.17
CA LEU A 189 30.16 15.85 -17.11
C LEU A 189 31.36 16.66 -16.56
N ALA A 190 32.00 17.42 -17.44
CA ALA A 190 33.18 18.22 -17.09
C ALA A 190 32.95 19.28 -15.98
N ASN A 191 31.70 19.70 -15.76
CA ASN A 191 31.28 20.61 -14.69
C ASN A 191 30.95 19.90 -13.37
N GLN A 192 31.38 18.66 -13.16
CA GLN A 192 31.10 17.77 -12.01
C GLN A 192 29.64 17.33 -11.85
N SER A 193 28.72 17.76 -12.71
CA SER A 193 27.35 17.27 -12.72
C SER A 193 27.33 15.79 -13.06
N SER A 194 26.66 14.98 -12.27
CA SER A 194 26.51 13.54 -12.52
C SER A 194 25.05 13.20 -12.80
N PHE A 195 24.82 12.44 -13.86
CA PHE A 195 23.53 11.89 -14.26
C PHE A 195 23.48 10.42 -13.87
N TYR A 196 22.55 10.07 -13.02
CA TYR A 196 22.33 8.70 -12.62
C TYR A 196 21.41 7.97 -13.62
N ILE A 197 21.77 6.75 -13.95
CA ILE A 197 20.97 5.84 -14.78
C ILE A 197 20.93 4.50 -14.04
N GLY A 198 19.73 3.99 -13.76
CA GLY A 198 19.59 2.71 -13.07
C GLY A 198 18.18 2.14 -13.14
N SER A 199 18.08 0.83 -12.94
CA SER A 199 16.83 0.11 -12.78
C SER A 199 17.00 -1.01 -11.79
N TYR A 200 16.08 -1.17 -10.86
CA TYR A 200 15.96 -2.40 -10.06
C TYR A 200 15.52 -3.56 -10.95
N LEU A 201 16.09 -4.73 -10.69
CA LEU A 201 15.82 -5.97 -11.40
C LEU A 201 14.83 -6.83 -10.60
N SER A 202 13.69 -6.22 -10.25
CA SER A 202 12.64 -6.81 -9.41
C SER A 202 11.39 -7.15 -10.22
N PRO A 203 11.01 -8.44 -10.28
CA PRO A 203 9.73 -8.87 -10.85
C PRO A 203 8.51 -8.20 -10.23
N ALA A 204 8.55 -7.94 -8.91
CA ALA A 204 7.47 -7.26 -8.22
C ALA A 204 7.28 -5.82 -8.69
N LEU A 205 8.35 -5.05 -8.89
CA LEU A 205 8.26 -3.67 -9.40
C LEU A 205 7.75 -3.61 -10.84
N LEU A 206 8.20 -4.54 -11.70
CA LEU A 206 7.66 -4.72 -13.04
C LEU A 206 6.15 -5.00 -13.00
N ALA A 207 5.76 -5.93 -12.13
CA ALA A 207 4.37 -6.34 -11.97
C ALA A 207 3.50 -5.22 -11.37
N VAL A 208 3.99 -4.46 -10.39
CA VAL A 208 3.34 -3.24 -9.87
C VAL A 208 3.08 -2.27 -11.02
N GLY A 209 4.10 -1.95 -11.82
CA GLY A 209 3.96 -1.07 -12.96
C GLY A 209 2.92 -1.57 -13.98
N TYR A 210 2.89 -2.88 -14.24
CA TYR A 210 1.89 -3.51 -15.09
C TYR A 210 0.46 -3.35 -14.55
N ILE A 211 0.26 -3.51 -13.24
CA ILE A 211 -1.06 -3.42 -12.59
C ILE A 211 -1.56 -1.98 -12.55
N VAL A 212 -0.73 -1.02 -12.11
CA VAL A 212 -1.13 0.39 -11.99
C VAL A 212 -1.31 1.06 -13.36
N GLY A 213 -0.68 0.50 -14.40
CA GLY A 213 -0.79 0.95 -15.78
C GLY A 213 0.01 2.22 -16.09
N ILE A 214 0.02 2.57 -17.38
CA ILE A 214 0.86 3.65 -17.90
C ILE A 214 0.51 5.04 -17.34
N ASN A 215 -0.76 5.28 -17.01
CA ASN A 215 -1.24 6.57 -16.52
C ASN A 215 -0.77 6.91 -15.08
N ILE A 216 -0.23 5.92 -14.36
CA ILE A 216 0.40 6.11 -13.05
C ILE A 216 1.92 5.90 -13.18
N ALA A 217 2.36 4.86 -13.89
CA ALA A 217 3.77 4.52 -14.03
C ALA A 217 4.59 5.61 -14.76
N LEU A 218 4.02 6.22 -15.81
CA LEU A 218 4.70 7.29 -16.54
C LEU A 218 4.84 8.59 -15.74
N PRO A 219 3.83 9.11 -15.02
CA PRO A 219 4.00 10.22 -14.08
C PRO A 219 5.03 9.95 -12.98
N ILE A 220 5.11 8.74 -12.44
CA ILE A 220 6.18 8.36 -11.50
C ILE A 220 7.55 8.49 -12.16
N LEU A 221 7.72 7.98 -13.38
CA LEU A 221 8.98 8.12 -14.11
C LEU A 221 9.32 9.59 -14.40
N ILE A 222 8.34 10.40 -14.81
CA ILE A 222 8.55 11.84 -15.07
C ILE A 222 9.04 12.57 -13.82
N GLY A 223 8.42 12.30 -12.67
CA GLY A 223 8.89 12.82 -11.37
C GLY A 223 10.32 12.39 -11.06
N GLY A 224 10.64 11.10 -11.28
CA GLY A 224 11.99 10.57 -11.09
C GLY A 224 13.02 11.21 -12.03
N LEU A 225 12.71 11.34 -13.31
CA LEU A 225 13.59 12.01 -14.28
C LEU A 225 13.82 13.48 -13.94
N PHE A 226 12.78 14.19 -13.49
CA PHE A 226 12.95 15.56 -13.02
C PHE A 226 13.92 15.64 -11.83
N ALA A 227 13.74 14.78 -10.82
CA ALA A 227 14.62 14.74 -9.66
C ALA A 227 16.07 14.40 -10.02
N TRP A 228 16.27 13.31 -10.77
CA TRP A 228 17.58 12.71 -11.00
C TRP A 228 18.32 13.23 -12.23
N TRP A 229 17.62 13.78 -13.23
CA TRP A 229 18.24 14.29 -14.46
C TRP A 229 18.21 15.82 -14.60
N ILE A 230 17.42 16.50 -13.75
CA ILE A 230 17.37 17.97 -13.75
C ILE A 230 17.82 18.51 -12.40
N ALA A 231 17.14 18.18 -11.31
CA ALA A 231 17.38 18.82 -10.02
C ALA A 231 18.75 18.43 -9.42
N ILE A 232 19.10 17.14 -9.37
CA ILE A 232 20.40 16.69 -8.82
C ILE A 232 21.59 17.25 -9.62
N PRO A 233 21.67 17.09 -10.97
CA PRO A 233 22.75 17.67 -11.74
C PRO A 233 22.88 19.19 -11.59
N LEU A 234 21.74 19.89 -11.47
CA LEU A 234 21.73 21.34 -11.23
C LEU A 234 22.36 21.67 -9.88
N VAL A 235 21.97 21.01 -8.80
CA VAL A 235 22.56 21.21 -7.47
C VAL A 235 24.06 20.90 -7.49
N MET A 236 24.45 19.78 -8.09
CA MET A 236 25.87 19.40 -8.19
C MET A 236 26.71 20.41 -8.98
N ALA A 237 26.15 21.01 -10.04
CA ALA A 237 26.84 22.02 -10.83
C ALA A 237 27.18 23.31 -10.06
N PHE A 238 26.38 23.62 -9.01
CA PHE A 238 26.59 24.80 -8.16
C PHE A 238 27.25 24.49 -6.81
N SER A 239 27.50 23.20 -6.50
CA SER A 239 28.12 22.76 -5.24
C SER A 239 29.56 22.30 -5.50
N SER A 240 30.56 23.01 -4.95
CA SER A 240 31.97 22.64 -5.11
C SER A 240 32.35 21.30 -4.46
N ASP A 241 31.59 20.83 -3.47
CA ASP A 241 31.96 19.70 -2.61
C ASP A 241 31.06 18.47 -2.80
N ALA A 242 30.21 18.44 -3.84
CA ALA A 242 29.21 17.38 -4.02
C ALA A 242 29.82 16.00 -4.40
N GLY A 243 31.10 15.95 -4.77
CA GLY A 243 31.74 14.72 -5.27
C GLY A 243 31.18 14.28 -6.64
N THR A 244 31.52 13.09 -7.09
CA THR A 244 31.05 12.55 -8.39
C THR A 244 30.63 11.08 -8.25
N GLY A 245 29.85 10.61 -9.22
CA GLY A 245 29.42 9.22 -9.29
C GLY A 245 28.08 8.92 -8.60
N VAL A 246 27.73 7.64 -8.54
CA VAL A 246 26.44 7.15 -8.02
C VAL A 246 26.23 7.58 -6.56
N ALA A 247 27.25 7.37 -5.70
CA ALA A 247 27.15 7.70 -4.27
C ALA A 247 26.91 9.20 -4.03
N ALA A 248 27.56 10.07 -4.80
CA ALA A 248 27.38 11.53 -4.70
C ALA A 248 25.96 11.95 -5.12
N THR A 249 25.42 11.38 -6.21
CA THR A 249 24.05 11.67 -6.65
C THR A 249 23.03 11.21 -5.61
N GLN A 250 23.24 10.04 -4.98
CA GLN A 250 22.39 9.53 -3.90
C GLN A 250 22.46 10.39 -2.64
N ALA A 251 23.63 10.91 -2.29
CA ALA A 251 23.81 11.82 -1.15
C ALA A 251 23.04 13.15 -1.37
N VAL A 252 23.16 13.79 -2.54
CA VAL A 252 22.41 15.01 -2.89
C VAL A 252 20.90 14.74 -2.88
N TRP A 253 20.48 13.61 -3.46
CA TRP A 253 19.07 13.23 -3.44
C TRP A 253 18.54 13.08 -2.01
N SER A 254 19.24 12.34 -1.14
CA SER A 254 18.78 12.07 0.23
C SER A 254 18.77 13.32 1.12
N ALA A 255 19.73 14.23 0.94
CA ALA A 255 19.85 15.44 1.75
C ALA A 255 18.89 16.57 1.32
N GLN A 256 18.55 16.66 0.04
CA GLN A 256 17.86 17.83 -0.51
C GLN A 256 16.68 17.46 -1.42
N ILE A 257 16.94 16.77 -2.52
CA ILE A 257 15.98 16.66 -3.63
C ILE A 257 14.74 15.82 -3.27
N ARG A 258 14.86 14.81 -2.41
CA ARG A 258 13.70 14.03 -1.96
C ARG A 258 12.63 14.89 -1.27
N TYR A 259 13.03 16.04 -0.69
CA TYR A 259 12.10 16.97 -0.03
C TYR A 259 11.22 17.75 -1.01
N LEU A 260 11.61 17.83 -2.30
CA LEU A 260 10.67 18.24 -3.36
C LEU A 260 9.48 17.27 -3.43
N GLY A 261 9.76 15.96 -3.34
CA GLY A 261 8.71 14.93 -3.26
C GLY A 261 7.81 15.11 -2.02
N VAL A 262 8.40 15.40 -0.85
CA VAL A 262 7.64 15.68 0.39
C VAL A 262 6.67 16.85 0.18
N GLY A 263 7.14 17.98 -0.30
CA GLY A 263 6.31 19.17 -0.56
C GLY A 263 5.23 18.91 -1.60
N ALA A 264 5.57 18.18 -2.66
CA ALA A 264 4.60 17.81 -3.70
C ALA A 264 3.53 16.83 -3.18
N MET A 265 3.89 15.88 -2.30
CA MET A 265 2.93 14.97 -1.67
C MET A 265 2.01 15.69 -0.68
N LEU A 266 2.53 16.66 0.09
CA LEU A 266 1.72 17.49 0.99
C LEU A 266 0.62 18.22 0.22
N VAL A 267 1.00 18.97 -0.80
CA VAL A 267 0.04 19.72 -1.63
C VAL A 267 -0.89 18.77 -2.39
N GLY A 268 -0.35 17.70 -2.97
CA GLY A 268 -1.12 16.70 -3.71
C GLY A 268 -2.15 15.98 -2.84
N GLY A 269 -1.78 15.61 -1.60
CA GLY A 269 -2.67 15.00 -0.62
C GLY A 269 -3.81 15.94 -0.21
N LEU A 270 -3.50 17.19 0.13
CA LEU A 270 -4.51 18.21 0.46
C LEU A 270 -5.42 18.51 -0.73
N TYR A 271 -4.88 18.56 -1.96
CA TYR A 271 -5.67 18.74 -3.18
C TYR A 271 -6.63 17.58 -3.42
N ALA A 272 -6.18 16.35 -3.24
CA ALA A 272 -7.04 15.17 -3.35
C ALA A 272 -8.21 15.22 -2.36
N LEU A 273 -7.94 15.56 -1.10
CA LEU A 273 -8.98 15.74 -0.07
C LEU A 273 -9.96 16.87 -0.43
N TRP A 274 -9.43 18.01 -0.90
CA TRP A 274 -10.28 19.14 -1.34
C TRP A 274 -11.21 18.74 -2.49
N GLY A 275 -10.75 17.90 -3.41
CA GLY A 275 -11.56 17.36 -4.51
C GLY A 275 -12.79 16.58 -4.03
N LEU A 276 -12.71 15.97 -2.84
CA LEU A 276 -13.73 15.08 -2.28
C LEU A 276 -14.82 15.79 -1.47
N ARG A 277 -14.66 17.08 -1.15
CA ARG A 277 -15.57 17.82 -0.26
C ARG A 277 -17.05 17.75 -0.66
N GLY A 278 -17.36 17.74 -1.97
CA GLY A 278 -18.74 17.68 -2.46
C GLY A 278 -19.43 16.33 -2.24
N SER A 279 -18.64 15.27 -2.33
CA SER A 279 -19.12 13.89 -2.23
C SER A 279 -19.34 13.44 -0.79
N LEU A 280 -18.53 13.97 0.14
CA LEU A 280 -18.68 13.71 1.57
C LEU A 280 -20.04 14.17 2.12
N PHE A 281 -20.50 15.34 1.68
CA PHE A 281 -21.80 15.87 2.14
C PHE A 281 -23.01 15.11 1.55
N GLY A 282 -22.87 14.48 0.38
CA GLY A 282 -23.93 13.68 -0.24
C GLY A 282 -24.17 12.32 0.44
N ALA A 283 -23.13 11.73 1.04
CA ALA A 283 -23.20 10.41 1.66
C ALA A 283 -24.04 10.37 2.98
N PHE A 284 -24.25 11.52 3.62
CA PHE A 284 -24.96 11.61 4.90
C PHE A 284 -26.52 11.70 4.78
N GLY A 285 -27.07 11.76 3.55
CA GLY A 285 -28.48 12.08 3.31
C GLY A 285 -29.44 10.91 3.06
N SER A 286 -29.02 9.64 3.10
CA SER A 286 -29.87 8.51 2.72
C SER A 286 -30.81 8.05 3.84
N THR A 287 -32.11 7.94 3.53
CA THR A 287 -33.20 7.50 4.43
C THR A 287 -33.34 5.98 4.45
N ALA A 288 -33.66 5.44 5.64
CA ALA A 288 -33.80 4.00 5.88
C ALA A 288 -35.10 3.43 5.26
N GLU A 289 -34.97 2.66 4.18
CA GLU A 289 -36.02 1.77 3.71
C GLU A 289 -35.96 0.40 4.40
N THR A 290 -37.09 -0.34 4.37
CA THR A 290 -37.25 -1.67 4.98
C THR A 290 -36.32 -2.69 4.33
N VAL A 291 -35.34 -3.18 5.09
CA VAL A 291 -34.28 -4.09 4.63
C VAL A 291 -34.66 -5.54 4.81
N LEU A 292 -34.45 -6.37 3.79
CA LEU A 292 -34.57 -7.82 3.88
C LEU A 292 -33.63 -8.39 4.97
N PRO A 293 -34.04 -9.42 5.75
CA PRO A 293 -33.21 -9.99 6.82
C PRO A 293 -31.83 -10.46 6.37
N SER A 294 -31.70 -10.91 5.11
CA SER A 294 -30.42 -11.36 4.50
C SER A 294 -29.46 -10.22 4.17
N GLN A 295 -29.95 -8.99 4.09
CA GLN A 295 -29.17 -7.79 3.74
C GLN A 295 -28.89 -6.88 4.94
N ARG A 296 -29.10 -7.39 6.16
CA ARG A 296 -28.83 -6.61 7.38
C ARG A 296 -27.34 -6.54 7.67
N ASP A 297 -26.92 -5.35 8.04
CA ASP A 297 -25.60 -5.07 8.59
C ASP A 297 -25.49 -5.50 10.07
N LEU A 298 -24.31 -5.34 10.66
CA LEU A 298 -24.11 -5.50 12.10
C LEU A 298 -25.05 -4.57 12.88
N PRO A 299 -25.62 -5.03 14.01
CA PRO A 299 -26.52 -4.22 14.85
C PRO A 299 -25.81 -2.96 15.37
N ARG A 300 -26.53 -1.85 15.41
CA ARG A 300 -26.01 -0.56 15.93
C ARG A 300 -25.46 -0.68 17.34
N SER A 301 -26.09 -1.48 18.21
CA SER A 301 -25.60 -1.74 19.57
C SER A 301 -24.19 -2.33 19.57
N VAL A 302 -23.93 -3.32 18.68
CA VAL A 302 -22.60 -3.92 18.53
C VAL A 302 -21.58 -2.90 18.06
N LEU A 303 -21.92 -2.06 17.06
CA LEU A 303 -21.03 -1.01 16.55
C LEU A 303 -20.67 0.00 17.63
N ILE A 304 -21.65 0.48 18.41
CA ILE A 304 -21.42 1.44 19.51
C ILE A 304 -20.58 0.78 20.61
N THR A 305 -20.87 -0.47 20.99
CA THR A 305 -20.08 -1.18 21.99
C THR A 305 -18.63 -1.34 21.55
N LEU A 306 -18.40 -1.77 20.30
CA LEU A 306 -17.05 -1.89 19.76
C LEU A 306 -16.33 -0.55 19.68
N LEU A 307 -17.02 0.52 19.26
CA LEU A 307 -16.46 1.86 19.22
C LEU A 307 -15.95 2.30 20.60
N VAL A 308 -16.77 2.10 21.65
CA VAL A 308 -16.38 2.45 23.03
C VAL A 308 -15.21 1.59 23.52
N VAL A 309 -15.29 0.27 23.27
CA VAL A 309 -14.23 -0.69 23.67
C VAL A 309 -12.89 -0.36 23.01
N LEU A 310 -12.90 0.10 21.76
CA LEU A 310 -11.68 0.47 21.03
C LEU A 310 -11.18 1.88 21.39
N ALA A 311 -12.07 2.81 21.71
CA ALA A 311 -11.71 4.17 22.08
C ALA A 311 -10.99 4.25 23.44
N ILE A 312 -11.38 3.44 24.42
CA ILE A 312 -10.82 3.48 25.78
C ILE A 312 -9.31 3.17 25.80
N PRO A 313 -8.80 2.07 25.23
CA PRO A 313 -7.37 1.77 25.24
C PRO A 313 -6.53 2.84 24.53
N MET A 314 -7.08 3.46 23.47
CA MET A 314 -6.40 4.55 22.76
C MET A 314 -6.37 5.83 23.61
N ALA A 315 -7.46 6.16 24.27
CA ALA A 315 -7.47 7.30 25.20
C ALA A 315 -6.44 7.10 26.33
N VAL A 316 -6.36 5.89 26.89
CA VAL A 316 -5.35 5.53 27.91
C VAL A 316 -3.94 5.68 27.36
N LEU A 317 -3.68 5.19 26.11
CA LEU A 317 -2.38 5.34 25.47
C LEU A 317 -2.00 6.81 25.28
N TYR A 318 -2.91 7.65 24.79
CA TYR A 318 -2.63 9.08 24.61
C TYR A 318 -2.48 9.84 25.92
N VAL A 319 -3.24 9.49 26.97
CA VAL A 319 -3.04 10.03 28.32
C VAL A 319 -1.62 9.71 28.82
N TRP A 320 -1.18 8.48 28.62
CA TRP A 320 0.17 8.05 28.98
C TRP A 320 1.25 8.76 28.15
N LEU A 321 1.05 8.91 26.83
CA LEU A 321 2.01 9.57 25.93
C LEU A 321 2.17 11.06 26.21
N LEU A 322 1.09 11.76 26.57
CA LEU A 322 1.07 13.20 26.76
C LEU A 322 1.17 13.63 28.23
N ASP A 323 1.22 12.65 29.15
CA ASP A 323 1.15 12.89 30.60
C ASP A 323 0.02 13.87 30.99
N SER A 324 -1.10 13.80 30.27
CA SER A 324 -2.24 14.70 30.40
C SER A 324 -3.56 13.99 30.15
N ILE A 325 -4.43 13.89 31.13
CA ILE A 325 -5.76 13.28 30.98
C ILE A 325 -6.59 14.06 29.97
N VAL A 326 -6.63 15.38 30.10
CA VAL A 326 -7.41 16.25 29.20
C VAL A 326 -6.86 16.18 27.77
N GLY A 327 -5.54 16.30 27.63
CA GLY A 327 -4.86 16.20 26.33
C GLY A 327 -5.09 14.85 25.66
N GLY A 328 -4.90 13.76 26.39
CA GLY A 328 -5.09 12.41 25.85
C GLY A 328 -6.52 12.13 25.39
N VAL A 329 -7.53 12.57 26.17
CA VAL A 329 -8.94 12.44 25.80
C VAL A 329 -9.28 13.27 24.56
N ILE A 330 -8.80 14.52 24.47
CA ILE A 330 -9.00 15.38 23.30
C ILE A 330 -8.39 14.74 22.05
N VAL A 331 -7.15 14.26 22.14
CA VAL A 331 -6.46 13.59 21.01
C VAL A 331 -7.20 12.32 20.59
N ALA A 332 -7.71 11.53 21.54
CA ALA A 332 -8.51 10.34 21.22
C ALA A 332 -9.80 10.71 20.48
N LEU A 333 -10.50 11.77 20.89
CA LEU A 333 -11.72 12.24 20.21
C LEU A 333 -11.41 12.79 18.80
N VAL A 334 -10.34 13.54 18.64
CA VAL A 334 -9.87 14.04 17.32
C VAL A 334 -9.49 12.86 16.42
N MET A 335 -8.78 11.87 16.96
CA MET A 335 -8.43 10.65 16.23
C MET A 335 -9.68 9.90 15.75
N LEU A 336 -10.70 9.71 16.62
CA LEU A 336 -11.95 9.05 16.24
C LEU A 336 -12.68 9.81 15.14
N ALA A 337 -12.77 11.13 15.25
CA ALA A 337 -13.40 11.98 14.25
C ALA A 337 -12.64 11.91 12.90
N ALA A 338 -11.31 11.99 12.93
CA ALA A 338 -10.46 11.86 11.76
C ALA A 338 -10.57 10.45 11.13
N ALA A 339 -10.56 9.39 11.94
CA ALA A 339 -10.72 8.02 11.47
C ALA A 339 -12.05 7.82 10.74
N PHE A 340 -13.16 8.35 11.28
CA PHE A 340 -14.46 8.29 10.60
C PHE A 340 -14.46 9.08 9.29
N LEU A 341 -14.03 10.34 9.33
CA LEU A 341 -13.99 11.21 8.16
C LEU A 341 -13.15 10.60 7.04
N PHE A 342 -11.95 10.15 7.36
CA PHE A 342 -11.02 9.66 6.36
C PHE A 342 -11.33 8.23 5.89
N SER A 343 -11.96 7.39 6.72
CA SER A 343 -12.54 6.12 6.25
C SER A 343 -13.67 6.37 5.24
N ALA A 344 -14.50 7.38 5.46
CA ALA A 344 -15.56 7.74 4.52
C ALA A 344 -14.99 8.28 3.19
N VAL A 345 -13.95 9.12 3.25
CA VAL A 345 -13.21 9.60 2.07
C VAL A 345 -12.61 8.43 1.29
N ALA A 346 -11.90 7.56 1.98
CA ALA A 346 -11.24 6.40 1.37
C ALA A 346 -12.27 5.45 0.73
N ALA A 347 -13.37 5.17 1.42
CA ALA A 347 -14.47 4.36 0.93
C ALA A 347 -15.09 4.92 -0.37
N TYR A 348 -15.31 6.23 -0.42
CA TYR A 348 -15.83 6.91 -1.61
C TYR A 348 -14.83 6.86 -2.78
N MET A 349 -13.56 7.17 -2.50
CA MET A 349 -12.49 7.12 -3.52
C MET A 349 -12.30 5.73 -4.08
N ALA A 350 -12.30 4.71 -3.23
CA ALA A 350 -12.23 3.33 -3.68
C ALA A 350 -13.38 2.99 -4.64
N GLY A 351 -14.57 3.56 -4.41
CA GLY A 351 -15.71 3.43 -5.32
C GLY A 351 -15.52 4.05 -6.69
N LEU A 352 -14.72 5.13 -6.79
CA LEU A 352 -14.42 5.81 -8.04
C LEU A 352 -13.25 5.21 -8.82
N VAL A 353 -12.12 4.96 -8.12
CA VAL A 353 -10.83 4.67 -8.78
C VAL A 353 -10.22 3.33 -8.40
N GLY A 354 -10.87 2.55 -7.55
CA GLY A 354 -10.33 1.32 -6.96
C GLY A 354 -9.55 1.57 -5.67
N SER A 355 -9.34 0.51 -4.89
CA SER A 355 -8.59 0.58 -3.63
C SER A 355 -7.09 0.78 -3.87
N SER A 356 -6.55 0.18 -4.91
CA SER A 356 -5.13 0.31 -5.30
C SER A 356 -4.70 1.75 -5.63
N ASN A 357 -5.64 2.61 -6.05
CA ASN A 357 -5.39 4.03 -6.35
C ASN A 357 -5.94 4.98 -5.27
N ASN A 358 -6.32 4.46 -4.12
CA ASN A 358 -6.86 5.23 -3.02
C ASN A 358 -5.78 6.11 -2.38
N PRO A 359 -6.00 7.43 -2.16
CA PRO A 359 -4.99 8.34 -1.63
C PRO A 359 -4.77 8.19 -0.11
N VAL A 360 -4.55 6.96 0.38
CA VAL A 360 -4.33 6.66 1.81
C VAL A 360 -3.15 7.46 2.37
N SER A 361 -2.06 7.59 1.61
CA SER A 361 -0.90 8.40 2.00
C SER A 361 -1.26 9.87 2.20
N GLY A 362 -2.07 10.45 1.30
CA GLY A 362 -2.50 11.85 1.40
C GLY A 362 -3.34 12.13 2.65
N VAL A 363 -4.24 11.21 2.95
CA VAL A 363 -5.06 11.21 4.19
C VAL A 363 -4.17 11.17 5.43
N THR A 364 -3.20 10.27 5.42
CA THR A 364 -2.27 10.09 6.55
C THR A 364 -1.40 11.32 6.78
N ILE A 365 -0.84 11.91 5.71
CA ILE A 365 -0.07 13.15 5.76
C ILE A 365 -0.91 14.26 6.39
N ALA A 366 -2.14 14.45 5.92
CA ALA A 366 -3.03 15.48 6.45
C ALA A 366 -3.32 15.26 7.93
N THR A 367 -3.58 14.01 8.34
CA THR A 367 -3.82 13.67 9.74
C THR A 367 -2.60 13.95 10.62
N ILE A 368 -1.42 13.48 10.21
CA ILE A 368 -0.18 13.68 10.97
C ILE A 368 0.14 15.18 11.07
N LEU A 369 0.04 15.92 9.97
CA LEU A 369 0.30 17.35 9.96
C LEU A 369 -0.66 18.11 10.87
N MET A 370 -1.97 17.87 10.76
CA MET A 370 -2.98 18.51 11.61
C MET A 370 -2.77 18.18 13.08
N THR A 371 -2.49 16.90 13.38
CA THR A 371 -2.23 16.45 14.76
C THR A 371 -0.93 17.05 15.30
N ALA A 372 0.14 17.04 14.51
CA ALA A 372 1.43 17.60 14.89
C ALA A 372 1.32 19.12 15.19
N VAL A 373 0.67 19.87 14.29
CA VAL A 373 0.42 21.31 14.52
C VAL A 373 -0.43 21.53 15.75
N GLY A 374 -1.50 20.75 15.94
CA GLY A 374 -2.34 20.85 17.13
C GLY A 374 -1.55 20.56 18.42
N LEU A 375 -0.78 19.48 18.46
CA LEU A 375 0.05 19.12 19.61
C LEU A 375 1.14 20.18 19.87
N TRP A 376 1.78 20.69 18.83
CA TRP A 376 2.78 21.76 18.96
C TRP A 376 2.18 23.04 19.55
N LEU A 377 0.98 23.44 19.12
CA LEU A 377 0.29 24.64 19.63
C LEU A 377 -0.14 24.50 21.08
N PHE A 378 -0.56 23.30 21.53
CA PHE A 378 -1.10 23.08 22.86
C PHE A 378 -0.06 22.60 23.88
N PHE A 379 0.97 21.85 23.45
CA PHE A 379 1.95 21.20 24.33
C PHE A 379 3.40 21.63 24.04
N GLY A 380 3.65 22.39 22.98
CA GLY A 380 4.99 22.84 22.60
C GLY A 380 5.81 21.83 21.80
N ALA A 381 7.10 22.12 21.63
CA ALA A 381 8.02 21.34 20.79
C ALA A 381 8.68 20.21 21.58
N GLU A 382 7.91 19.28 22.09
CA GLU A 382 8.44 18.09 22.77
C GLU A 382 8.53 16.89 21.82
N GLN A 383 9.59 16.06 21.97
CA GLN A 383 9.82 14.87 21.16
C GLN A 383 8.65 13.86 21.21
N ALA A 384 7.99 13.76 22.39
CA ALA A 384 6.79 12.95 22.56
C ALA A 384 5.62 13.37 21.65
N GLY A 385 5.55 14.64 21.26
CA GLY A 385 4.53 15.17 20.36
C GLY A 385 4.63 14.60 18.95
N ALA A 386 5.82 14.50 18.36
CA ALA A 386 6.03 13.92 17.02
C ALA A 386 5.62 12.44 16.98
N ALA A 387 6.01 11.64 17.97
CA ALA A 387 5.62 10.25 18.08
C ALA A 387 4.10 10.10 18.24
N SER A 388 3.48 10.94 19.08
CA SER A 388 2.02 10.95 19.28
C SER A 388 1.27 11.28 17.99
N ALA A 389 1.77 12.24 17.19
CA ALA A 389 1.18 12.58 15.91
C ALA A 389 1.26 11.41 14.92
N ILE A 390 2.38 10.67 14.88
CA ILE A 390 2.54 9.47 14.06
C ILE A 390 1.59 8.36 14.53
N ILE A 391 1.43 8.15 15.84
CA ILE A 391 0.53 7.12 16.38
C ILE A 391 -0.94 7.44 16.03
N VAL A 392 -1.36 8.70 16.13
CA VAL A 392 -2.70 9.13 15.67
C VAL A 392 -2.83 8.86 14.17
N GLY A 393 -1.84 9.27 13.38
CA GLY A 393 -1.78 9.03 11.95
C GLY A 393 -1.86 7.55 11.60
N ALA A 394 -1.22 6.67 12.39
CA ALA A 394 -1.23 5.23 12.18
C ALA A 394 -2.63 4.62 12.35
N VAL A 395 -3.35 4.99 13.42
CA VAL A 395 -4.73 4.54 13.64
C VAL A 395 -5.63 5.00 12.49
N VAL A 396 -5.54 6.27 12.11
CA VAL A 396 -6.35 6.84 11.02
C VAL A 396 -5.98 6.24 9.67
N CYS A 397 -4.68 6.00 9.41
CA CYS A 397 -4.20 5.34 8.19
C CYS A 397 -4.75 3.92 8.06
N CYS A 398 -4.68 3.12 9.13
CA CYS A 398 -5.26 1.78 9.18
C CYS A 398 -6.78 1.83 8.92
N ALA A 399 -7.49 2.77 9.56
CA ALA A 399 -8.93 2.90 9.38
C ALA A 399 -9.30 3.32 7.94
N ALA A 400 -8.55 4.22 7.33
CA ALA A 400 -8.77 4.66 5.95
C ALA A 400 -8.44 3.57 4.93
N ALA A 401 -7.33 2.84 5.10
CA ALA A 401 -6.95 1.73 4.23
C ALA A 401 -8.03 0.65 4.22
N ILE A 402 -8.41 0.17 5.40
CA ILE A 402 -9.49 -0.80 5.58
C ILE A 402 -10.82 -0.25 5.02
N GLY A 403 -11.12 1.03 5.22
CA GLY A 403 -12.34 1.65 4.74
C GLY A 403 -12.50 1.56 3.21
N GLY A 404 -11.41 1.74 2.48
CA GLY A 404 -11.39 1.63 1.02
C GLY A 404 -11.63 0.21 0.52
N ASP A 405 -10.83 -0.74 1.01
CA ASP A 405 -10.88 -2.14 0.57
C ASP A 405 -12.17 -2.84 0.99
N ASN A 406 -12.65 -2.58 2.21
CA ASN A 406 -13.89 -3.14 2.70
C ASN A 406 -15.09 -2.84 1.80
N MET A 407 -15.15 -1.66 1.22
CA MET A 407 -16.24 -1.30 0.31
C MET A 407 -16.17 -2.05 -1.02
N GLN A 408 -14.96 -2.36 -1.51
CA GLN A 408 -14.78 -3.22 -2.68
C GLN A 408 -15.31 -4.64 -2.39
N ASP A 409 -14.96 -5.19 -1.22
CA ASP A 409 -15.41 -6.51 -0.79
C ASP A 409 -16.93 -6.57 -0.61
N LEU A 410 -17.53 -5.56 0.01
CA LEU A 410 -18.98 -5.45 0.21
C LEU A 410 -19.71 -5.27 -1.13
N LYS A 411 -19.11 -4.60 -2.12
CA LYS A 411 -19.65 -4.53 -3.48
C LYS A 411 -19.60 -5.89 -4.17
N ALA A 412 -18.49 -6.61 -4.05
CA ALA A 412 -18.40 -7.97 -4.58
C ALA A 412 -19.48 -8.86 -3.96
N GLY A 413 -19.66 -8.80 -2.65
CA GLY A 413 -20.71 -9.52 -1.95
C GLY A 413 -22.13 -9.13 -2.36
N SER A 414 -22.41 -7.85 -2.53
CA SER A 414 -23.70 -7.35 -3.03
C SER A 414 -24.03 -7.95 -4.40
N ILE A 415 -23.06 -7.98 -5.34
CA ILE A 415 -23.22 -8.57 -6.68
C ILE A 415 -23.43 -10.11 -6.62
N LEU A 416 -22.83 -10.77 -5.63
CA LEU A 416 -22.93 -12.23 -5.44
C LEU A 416 -24.14 -12.66 -4.59
N GLY A 417 -24.81 -11.72 -3.92
CA GLY A 417 -25.90 -11.99 -2.99
C GLY A 417 -25.43 -12.46 -1.61
N ALA A 418 -24.21 -12.09 -1.21
CA ALA A 418 -23.67 -12.40 0.12
C ALA A 418 -24.35 -11.55 1.21
N SER A 419 -24.34 -12.06 2.45
CA SER A 419 -24.79 -11.34 3.62
C SER A 419 -23.77 -10.29 4.04
N PRO A 420 -24.12 -8.98 4.08
CA PRO A 420 -23.21 -7.94 4.55
C PRO A 420 -22.67 -8.20 5.96
N ARG A 421 -23.54 -8.70 6.85
CA ARG A 421 -23.14 -9.06 8.22
C ARG A 421 -22.07 -10.16 8.24
N ALA A 422 -22.19 -11.18 7.38
CA ALA A 422 -21.19 -12.24 7.29
C ALA A 422 -19.84 -11.71 6.78
N GLN A 423 -19.86 -10.82 5.78
CA GLN A 423 -18.67 -10.16 5.28
C GLN A 423 -18.03 -9.25 6.34
N GLN A 424 -18.80 -8.44 7.05
CA GLN A 424 -18.29 -7.57 8.13
C GLN A 424 -17.63 -8.37 9.26
N ILE A 425 -18.17 -9.55 9.61
CA ILE A 425 -17.52 -10.47 10.56
C ILE A 425 -16.23 -11.03 9.96
N ALA A 426 -16.23 -11.42 8.67
CA ALA A 426 -15.04 -11.90 7.99
C ALA A 426 -13.93 -10.84 7.91
N GLN A 427 -14.29 -9.58 7.65
CA GLN A 427 -13.37 -8.44 7.70
C GLN A 427 -12.73 -8.28 9.08
N MET A 428 -13.52 -8.32 10.15
CA MET A 428 -12.99 -8.27 11.53
C MET A 428 -12.05 -9.44 11.82
N LEU A 429 -12.37 -10.65 11.37
CA LEU A 429 -11.51 -11.83 11.54
C LEU A 429 -10.19 -11.67 10.79
N GLY A 430 -10.22 -11.16 9.56
CA GLY A 430 -9.02 -10.88 8.76
C GLY A 430 -8.13 -9.82 9.41
N VAL A 431 -8.72 -8.71 9.87
CA VAL A 431 -8.01 -7.66 10.61
C VAL A 431 -7.34 -8.23 11.85
N VAL A 432 -8.09 -8.93 12.70
CA VAL A 432 -7.57 -9.50 13.95
C VAL A 432 -6.42 -10.48 13.67
N ALA A 433 -6.55 -11.32 12.63
CA ALA A 433 -5.51 -12.26 12.26
C ALA A 433 -4.21 -11.53 11.83
N ALA A 434 -4.32 -10.50 10.99
CA ALA A 434 -3.19 -9.72 10.50
C ALA A 434 -2.49 -8.94 11.63
N VAL A 435 -3.25 -8.37 12.56
CA VAL A 435 -2.71 -7.60 13.70
C VAL A 435 -1.67 -8.38 14.49
N PHE A 436 -1.95 -9.65 14.78
CA PHE A 436 -1.03 -10.48 15.59
C PHE A 436 0.26 -10.86 14.86
N VAL A 437 0.29 -10.75 13.55
CA VAL A 437 1.43 -11.18 12.72
C VAL A 437 2.25 -10.02 12.21
N LEU A 438 1.66 -8.83 12.03
CA LEU A 438 2.37 -7.68 11.47
C LEU A 438 3.55 -7.23 12.33
N ALA A 439 3.41 -7.16 13.66
CA ALA A 439 4.52 -6.77 14.53
C ALA A 439 5.72 -7.73 14.44
N PRO A 440 5.56 -9.06 14.57
CA PRO A 440 6.67 -10.00 14.35
C PRO A 440 7.30 -9.93 12.96
N VAL A 441 6.47 -9.74 11.92
CA VAL A 441 6.96 -9.61 10.53
C VAL A 441 7.79 -8.34 10.37
N LEU A 442 7.34 -7.21 10.89
CA LEU A 442 8.09 -5.95 10.83
C LEU A 442 9.39 -6.02 11.62
N SER A 443 9.38 -6.61 12.81
CA SER A 443 10.58 -6.83 13.62
C SER A 443 11.57 -7.76 12.88
N LEU A 444 11.09 -8.84 12.27
CA LEU A 444 11.92 -9.73 11.44
C LEU A 444 12.56 -8.96 10.28
N LEU A 445 11.80 -8.14 9.56
CA LEU A 445 12.29 -7.35 8.42
C LEU A 445 13.30 -6.28 8.87
N LEU A 446 13.05 -5.65 10.02
CA LEU A 446 13.98 -4.70 10.62
C LEU A 446 15.34 -5.35 10.94
N HIS A 447 15.34 -6.51 11.59
CA HIS A 447 16.59 -7.21 11.97
C HIS A 447 17.29 -7.84 10.77
N ALA A 448 16.56 -8.26 9.74
CA ALA A 448 17.14 -8.92 8.58
C ALA A 448 17.72 -7.93 7.57
N TYR A 449 17.02 -6.85 7.31
CA TYR A 449 17.36 -5.91 6.24
C TYR A 449 17.70 -4.51 6.76
N GLY A 450 17.18 -4.11 7.91
CA GLY A 450 17.09 -2.71 8.30
C GLY A 450 15.88 -2.01 7.63
N ILE A 451 15.45 -0.89 8.21
CA ILE A 451 14.37 -0.06 7.66
C ILE A 451 14.82 1.40 7.64
N GLY A 452 14.72 2.04 6.49
CA GLY A 452 15.12 3.42 6.27
C GLY A 452 16.33 3.57 5.36
N PRO A 453 17.12 4.65 5.52
CA PRO A 453 18.29 4.89 4.69
C PRO A 453 19.31 3.75 4.77
N VAL A 454 19.94 3.45 3.65
CA VAL A 454 21.03 2.47 3.58
C VAL A 454 22.21 2.95 4.41
N ASP A 455 22.74 2.08 5.25
CA ASP A 455 23.96 2.31 6.03
C ASP A 455 24.95 1.14 5.89
N ALA A 456 26.12 1.25 6.52
CA ALA A 456 27.17 0.23 6.46
C ALA A 456 26.75 -1.10 7.12
N ALA A 457 25.86 -1.06 8.12
CA ALA A 457 25.34 -2.24 8.80
C ALA A 457 24.22 -2.91 7.99
N HIS A 458 23.44 -2.12 7.26
CA HIS A 458 22.28 -2.57 6.49
C HIS A 458 22.37 -2.12 5.01
N PRO A 459 23.26 -2.73 4.21
CA PRO A 459 23.44 -2.35 2.80
C PRO A 459 22.22 -2.66 1.92
N ASN A 460 21.32 -3.52 2.38
CA ASN A 460 20.08 -3.90 1.71
C ASN A 460 18.84 -3.40 2.45
N SER A 461 18.96 -2.27 3.18
CA SER A 461 17.85 -1.70 3.95
C SER A 461 16.61 -1.48 3.09
N LEU A 462 15.43 -1.76 3.68
CA LEU A 462 14.15 -1.47 3.06
C LEU A 462 13.88 0.04 3.16
N PRO A 463 13.70 0.76 2.04
CA PRO A 463 13.69 2.24 2.03
C PRO A 463 12.55 2.86 2.84
N ALA A 464 11.45 2.14 3.04
CA ALA A 464 10.22 2.58 3.73
C ALA A 464 9.78 4.01 3.34
N PRO A 465 9.56 4.29 2.04
CA PRO A 465 9.45 5.68 1.56
C PRO A 465 8.25 6.43 2.18
N GLN A 466 7.13 5.76 2.41
CA GLN A 466 5.96 6.39 3.02
C GLN A 466 6.20 6.71 4.50
N ALA A 467 6.78 5.78 5.27
CA ALA A 467 7.11 6.01 6.68
C ALA A 467 8.16 7.11 6.85
N SER A 468 9.17 7.15 5.95
CA SER A 468 10.16 8.23 5.92
C SER A 468 9.51 9.60 5.70
N LEU A 469 8.50 9.66 4.82
CA LEU A 469 7.72 10.88 4.59
C LEU A 469 6.93 11.28 5.83
N MET A 470 6.26 10.33 6.48
CA MET A 470 5.48 10.59 7.72
C MET A 470 6.38 11.08 8.85
N MET A 471 7.56 10.48 9.00
CA MET A 471 8.60 10.93 9.93
C MET A 471 9.00 12.38 9.63
N ALA A 472 9.34 12.69 8.38
CA ALA A 472 9.77 14.03 7.97
C ALA A 472 8.69 15.09 8.25
N VAL A 473 7.41 14.77 8.00
CA VAL A 473 6.28 15.68 8.29
C VAL A 473 6.14 15.94 9.79
N ALA A 474 6.15 14.87 10.60
CA ALA A 474 6.00 15.01 12.05
C ALA A 474 7.17 15.78 12.67
N GLN A 475 8.41 15.36 12.41
CA GLN A 475 9.61 16.02 12.93
C GLN A 475 9.73 17.47 12.45
N GLY A 476 9.34 17.73 11.19
CA GLY A 476 9.42 19.08 10.63
C GLY A 476 8.57 20.12 11.35
N VAL A 477 7.48 19.71 11.97
CA VAL A 477 6.65 20.60 12.81
C VAL A 477 7.30 20.87 14.17
N PHE A 478 7.92 19.84 14.79
CA PHE A 478 8.45 19.95 16.16
C PHE A 478 9.90 20.42 16.23
N GLU A 479 10.75 19.92 15.34
CA GLU A 479 12.21 20.13 15.40
C GLU A 479 12.70 21.26 14.48
N GLY A 480 11.85 21.74 13.55
CA GLY A 480 12.20 22.81 12.62
C GLY A 480 13.30 22.48 11.61
N GLY A 481 13.71 21.20 11.54
CA GLY A 481 14.85 20.74 10.71
C GLY A 481 14.55 20.44 9.25
N LEU A 482 13.34 20.72 8.77
CA LEU A 482 13.00 20.51 7.37
C LEU A 482 13.70 21.55 6.47
N PRO A 483 14.28 21.13 5.33
CA PRO A 483 14.75 22.07 4.31
C PRO A 483 13.56 22.69 3.58
N TRP A 484 12.96 23.70 4.20
CA TRP A 484 11.70 24.33 3.75
C TRP A 484 11.78 24.84 2.31
N ASP A 485 12.96 25.30 1.85
CA ASP A 485 13.15 25.76 0.49
C ASP A 485 12.79 24.66 -0.53
N TRP A 486 13.24 23.43 -0.28
CA TRP A 486 12.94 22.28 -1.11
C TRP A 486 11.48 21.81 -0.95
N VAL A 487 10.94 21.85 0.26
CA VAL A 487 9.53 21.50 0.52
C VAL A 487 8.60 22.48 -0.20
N ILE A 488 8.86 23.79 -0.09
CA ILE A 488 8.09 24.84 -0.81
C ILE A 488 8.24 24.67 -2.31
N GLY A 489 9.46 24.44 -2.81
CA GLY A 489 9.74 24.16 -4.21
C GLY A 489 8.92 22.96 -4.73
N GLY A 490 8.83 21.90 -3.95
CA GLY A 490 7.98 20.73 -4.23
C GLY A 490 6.50 21.07 -4.27
N GLY A 491 6.02 21.89 -3.35
CA GLY A 491 4.64 22.40 -3.35
C GLY A 491 4.31 23.19 -4.62
N LEU A 492 5.22 24.05 -5.08
CA LEU A 492 5.07 24.81 -6.34
C LEU A 492 5.01 23.86 -7.56
N LEU A 493 5.87 22.83 -7.59
CA LEU A 493 5.83 21.79 -8.62
C LEU A 493 4.50 21.03 -8.62
N ALA A 494 3.93 20.78 -7.44
CA ALA A 494 2.61 20.15 -7.33
C ALA A 494 1.50 21.02 -7.93
N PHE A 495 1.49 22.32 -7.67
CA PHE A 495 0.54 23.24 -8.30
C PHE A 495 0.69 23.28 -9.82
N ALA A 496 1.92 23.29 -10.33
CA ALA A 496 2.18 23.21 -11.76
C ALA A 496 1.66 21.89 -12.36
N THR A 497 1.89 20.78 -11.67
CA THR A 497 1.42 19.44 -12.08
C THR A 497 -0.11 19.35 -12.08
N ILE A 498 -0.79 19.88 -11.05
CA ILE A 498 -2.25 19.96 -10.97
C ILE A 498 -2.79 20.79 -12.14
N GLY A 499 -2.17 21.93 -12.43
CA GLY A 499 -2.53 22.78 -13.57
C GLY A 499 -2.38 22.05 -14.90
N LEU A 500 -1.27 21.34 -15.09
CA LEU A 500 -1.01 20.53 -16.28
C LEU A 500 -2.03 19.40 -16.44
N ASP A 501 -2.31 18.64 -15.37
CA ASP A 501 -3.33 17.59 -15.41
C ASP A 501 -4.71 18.14 -15.75
N GLY A 502 -5.07 19.31 -15.22
CA GLY A 502 -6.29 20.02 -15.57
C GLY A 502 -6.37 20.41 -17.04
N VAL A 503 -5.27 20.85 -17.66
CA VAL A 503 -5.19 21.15 -19.10
C VAL A 503 -5.33 19.88 -19.94
N LEU A 504 -4.62 18.80 -19.57
CA LEU A 504 -4.72 17.50 -20.24
C LEU A 504 -6.14 16.94 -20.20
N ALA A 505 -6.79 17.03 -19.04
CA ALA A 505 -8.18 16.62 -18.86
C ALA A 505 -9.14 17.40 -19.77
N ARG A 506 -9.00 18.75 -19.85
CA ARG A 506 -9.83 19.61 -20.71
C ARG A 506 -9.62 19.32 -22.20
N ARG A 507 -8.42 18.89 -22.58
CA ARG A 507 -8.10 18.49 -23.98
C ARG A 507 -8.57 17.09 -24.33
N GLY A 508 -9.17 16.33 -23.40
CA GLY A 508 -9.57 14.93 -23.62
C GLY A 508 -8.38 13.99 -23.84
N SER A 509 -7.21 14.33 -23.33
CA SER A 509 -6.01 13.49 -23.45
C SER A 509 -6.22 12.15 -22.74
N GLY A 510 -5.82 11.05 -23.38
CA GLY A 510 -5.77 9.73 -22.75
C GLY A 510 -4.66 9.61 -21.69
N LEU A 511 -3.68 10.53 -21.69
CA LEU A 511 -2.64 10.62 -20.67
C LEU A 511 -3.07 11.61 -19.58
N ARG A 512 -2.81 11.21 -18.33
CA ARG A 512 -3.08 12.01 -17.14
C ARG A 512 -1.78 12.22 -16.38
N MET A 513 -1.75 13.26 -15.54
CA MET A 513 -0.59 13.60 -14.69
C MET A 513 -1.03 13.72 -13.22
N PRO A 514 -1.43 12.61 -12.57
CA PRO A 514 -1.83 12.65 -11.17
C PRO A 514 -0.68 13.18 -10.31
N VAL A 515 -0.93 14.25 -9.57
CA VAL A 515 0.10 14.95 -8.78
C VAL A 515 0.81 14.03 -7.78
N LEU A 516 0.08 13.11 -7.14
CA LEU A 516 0.66 12.16 -6.19
C LEU A 516 1.60 11.15 -6.86
N ALA A 517 1.33 10.75 -8.11
CA ALA A 517 2.22 9.87 -8.85
C ALA A 517 3.54 10.58 -9.22
N VAL A 518 3.48 11.84 -9.68
CA VAL A 518 4.66 12.66 -9.94
C VAL A 518 5.45 12.90 -8.65
N ALA A 519 4.76 13.25 -7.57
CA ALA A 519 5.36 13.47 -6.26
C ALA A 519 6.07 12.21 -5.72
N LEU A 520 5.48 11.02 -5.91
CA LEU A 520 6.11 9.75 -5.57
C LEU A 520 7.40 9.54 -6.38
N GLY A 521 7.38 9.85 -7.68
CA GLY A 521 8.58 9.79 -8.54
C GLY A 521 9.70 10.74 -8.10
N LEU A 522 9.37 11.97 -7.67
CA LEU A 522 10.34 12.91 -7.09
C LEU A 522 11.00 12.35 -5.83
N TYR A 523 10.22 11.60 -5.05
CA TYR A 523 10.63 11.05 -3.75
C TYR A 523 11.37 9.72 -3.86
N LEU A 524 11.06 8.88 -4.84
CA LEU A 524 11.67 7.56 -5.01
C LEU A 524 13.05 7.62 -5.68
N PRO A 525 13.95 6.66 -5.41
CA PRO A 525 15.11 6.41 -6.27
C PRO A 525 14.67 6.16 -7.72
N LEU A 526 15.43 6.70 -8.68
CA LEU A 526 15.09 6.57 -10.11
C LEU A 526 15.02 5.10 -10.55
N SER A 527 15.87 4.26 -9.98
CA SER A 527 15.89 2.82 -10.27
C SER A 527 14.55 2.11 -10.01
N LEU A 528 13.83 2.52 -8.95
CA LEU A 528 12.46 2.05 -8.67
C LEU A 528 11.47 2.55 -9.73
N SER A 529 11.53 3.85 -10.01
CA SER A 529 10.63 4.50 -10.98
C SER A 529 10.76 3.91 -12.39
N VAL A 530 11.99 3.56 -12.81
CA VAL A 530 12.26 2.94 -14.11
C VAL A 530 11.65 1.54 -14.18
N ALA A 531 11.85 0.69 -13.16
CA ALA A 531 11.29 -0.66 -13.14
C ALA A 531 9.74 -0.64 -13.21
N ILE A 532 9.10 0.27 -12.45
CA ILE A 532 7.65 0.48 -12.50
C ILE A 532 7.21 0.97 -13.88
N ALA A 533 7.96 1.91 -14.49
CA ALA A 533 7.63 2.45 -15.80
C ALA A 533 7.69 1.38 -16.91
N VAL A 534 8.67 0.48 -16.87
CA VAL A 534 8.77 -0.66 -17.79
C VAL A 534 7.50 -1.52 -17.72
N GLY A 535 7.03 -1.84 -16.50
CA GLY A 535 5.78 -2.56 -16.30
C GLY A 535 4.57 -1.85 -16.88
N GLY A 536 4.45 -0.53 -16.65
CA GLY A 536 3.40 0.31 -17.23
C GLY A 536 3.41 0.33 -18.76
N VAL A 537 4.58 0.38 -19.37
CA VAL A 537 4.73 0.28 -20.83
C VAL A 537 4.29 -1.10 -21.33
N VAL A 538 4.69 -2.19 -20.65
CA VAL A 538 4.24 -3.55 -21.01
C VAL A 538 2.72 -3.64 -20.96
N SER A 539 2.08 -3.11 -19.94
CA SER A 539 0.62 -3.04 -19.84
C SER A 539 -0.01 -2.30 -21.02
N ALA A 540 0.50 -1.12 -21.36
CA ALA A 540 -0.03 -0.30 -22.45
C ALA A 540 0.14 -0.98 -23.84
N VAL A 541 1.33 -1.52 -24.13
CA VAL A 541 1.63 -2.17 -25.43
C VAL A 541 0.91 -3.52 -25.59
N SER A 542 0.62 -4.21 -24.49
CA SER A 542 -0.15 -5.46 -24.54
C SER A 542 -1.66 -5.23 -24.75
N GLY A 543 -2.15 -4.00 -24.63
CA GLY A 543 -3.56 -3.66 -24.75
C GLY A 543 -4.36 -3.96 -23.47
N ALA A 544 -3.68 -4.17 -22.35
CA ALA A 544 -4.34 -4.32 -21.06
C ALA A 544 -5.12 -3.05 -20.71
N LYS A 545 -6.39 -3.19 -20.34
CA LYS A 545 -7.17 -2.07 -19.82
C LYS A 545 -7.12 -2.10 -18.31
N PRO A 546 -6.96 -0.93 -17.65
CA PRO A 546 -7.04 -0.85 -16.19
C PRO A 546 -8.36 -1.44 -15.70
N GLY A 547 -8.27 -2.40 -14.78
CA GLY A 547 -9.45 -3.10 -14.25
C GLY A 547 -9.95 -4.30 -15.08
N GLU A 548 -9.39 -4.61 -16.25
CA GLU A 548 -9.69 -5.86 -16.97
C GLU A 548 -8.97 -7.05 -16.31
N HIS A 549 -9.71 -8.15 -16.17
CA HIS A 549 -9.35 -9.33 -15.41
C HIS A 549 -8.87 -10.41 -16.36
N GLY A 550 -7.58 -10.34 -16.72
CA GLY A 550 -6.92 -11.28 -17.57
C GLY A 550 -5.82 -12.07 -16.86
N ARG A 551 -5.28 -13.04 -17.57
CA ARG A 551 -4.14 -13.85 -17.12
C ARG A 551 -2.90 -13.01 -16.82
N GLY A 552 -2.72 -11.87 -17.51
CA GLY A 552 -1.64 -10.92 -17.24
C GLY A 552 -1.71 -10.34 -15.82
N LEU A 553 -2.90 -9.95 -15.35
CA LEU A 553 -3.12 -9.45 -13.98
C LEU A 553 -2.81 -10.52 -12.93
N LEU A 554 -3.26 -11.77 -13.15
CA LEU A 554 -2.99 -12.88 -12.24
C LEU A 554 -1.51 -13.23 -12.19
N ALA A 555 -0.82 -13.22 -13.34
CA ALA A 555 0.63 -13.43 -13.40
C ALA A 555 1.38 -12.34 -12.64
N ALA A 556 1.02 -11.07 -12.84
CA ALA A 556 1.62 -9.93 -12.15
C ALA A 556 1.38 -10.01 -10.62
N ALA A 557 0.17 -10.31 -10.18
CA ALA A 557 -0.14 -10.52 -8.77
C ALA A 557 0.66 -11.69 -8.18
N GLY A 558 0.83 -12.77 -8.94
CA GLY A 558 1.71 -13.89 -8.58
C GLY A 558 3.15 -13.46 -8.39
N LEU A 559 3.74 -12.73 -9.36
CA LEU A 559 5.12 -12.22 -9.29
C LEU A 559 5.36 -11.42 -8.00
N ILE A 560 4.45 -10.51 -7.67
CA ILE A 560 4.51 -9.70 -6.44
C ILE A 560 4.47 -10.59 -5.20
N THR A 561 3.47 -11.46 -5.11
CA THR A 561 3.28 -12.34 -3.95
C THR A 561 4.49 -13.24 -3.75
N GLY A 562 4.98 -13.84 -4.84
CA GLY A 562 6.13 -14.75 -4.79
C GLY A 562 7.42 -14.06 -4.36
N GLU A 563 7.75 -12.90 -4.93
CA GLU A 563 8.92 -12.11 -4.55
C GLU A 563 8.84 -11.66 -3.09
N ALA A 564 7.69 -11.13 -2.66
CA ALA A 564 7.49 -10.64 -1.31
C ALA A 564 7.59 -11.77 -0.26
N LEU A 565 6.93 -12.91 -0.50
CA LEU A 565 7.02 -14.06 0.41
C LEU A 565 8.44 -14.64 0.48
N MET A 566 9.14 -14.73 -0.66
CA MET A 566 10.54 -15.19 -0.67
C MET A 566 11.44 -14.20 0.08
N GLY A 567 11.21 -12.88 -0.03
CA GLY A 567 11.89 -11.87 0.77
C GLY A 567 11.78 -12.12 2.28
N ILE A 568 10.58 -12.47 2.75
CA ILE A 568 10.34 -12.83 4.15
C ILE A 568 11.04 -14.17 4.52
N LEU A 569 10.99 -15.16 3.63
CA LEU A 569 11.65 -16.44 3.86
C LEU A 569 13.17 -16.28 3.95
N ILE A 570 13.78 -15.42 3.13
CA ILE A 570 15.22 -15.08 3.20
C ILE A 570 15.53 -14.32 4.48
N ALA A 571 14.62 -13.49 4.98
CA ALA A 571 14.80 -12.75 6.22
C ALA A 571 15.01 -13.67 7.44
N LEU A 572 14.40 -14.86 7.47
CA LEU A 572 14.53 -15.80 8.59
C LEU A 572 15.99 -16.24 8.85
N PRO A 573 16.73 -16.84 7.88
CA PRO A 573 18.13 -17.22 8.11
C PRO A 573 19.05 -16.00 8.29
N VAL A 574 18.77 -14.86 7.65
CA VAL A 574 19.55 -13.62 7.84
C VAL A 574 19.41 -13.14 9.29
N ALA A 575 18.19 -13.01 9.81
CA ALA A 575 17.96 -12.61 11.20
C ALA A 575 18.53 -13.61 12.22
N ALA A 576 18.41 -14.92 11.94
CA ALA A 576 18.93 -15.96 12.83
C ALA A 576 20.47 -16.00 12.90
N SER A 577 21.16 -15.67 11.80
CA SER A 577 22.62 -15.70 11.71
C SER A 577 23.30 -14.34 11.95
N GLY A 578 22.55 -13.23 11.87
CA GLY A 578 23.09 -11.87 11.83
C GLY A 578 23.96 -11.58 10.60
N ARG A 579 23.87 -12.42 9.55
CA ARG A 579 24.70 -12.31 8.34
C ARG A 579 23.83 -12.13 7.10
N PRO A 580 23.94 -11.00 6.38
CA PRO A 580 23.12 -10.72 5.19
C PRO A 580 23.47 -11.60 3.97
N ASP A 581 24.58 -12.35 4.07
CA ASP A 581 25.12 -13.20 3.01
C ASP A 581 25.03 -14.71 3.33
N VAL A 582 24.27 -15.09 4.36
CA VAL A 582 24.19 -16.46 4.87
C VAL A 582 23.78 -17.50 3.82
N LEU A 583 23.00 -17.10 2.81
CA LEU A 583 22.58 -17.97 1.70
C LEU A 583 23.39 -17.74 0.42
N ALA A 584 24.29 -16.74 0.40
CA ALA A 584 25.03 -16.38 -0.79
C ALA A 584 25.94 -17.54 -1.25
N LEU A 585 25.93 -17.81 -2.55
CA LEU A 585 26.90 -18.71 -3.17
C LEU A 585 28.18 -17.93 -3.44
N ASP A 586 29.31 -18.49 -2.96
CA ASP A 586 30.65 -17.90 -3.17
C ASP A 586 31.11 -18.20 -4.62
N LEU A 587 30.48 -17.48 -5.58
CA LEU A 587 30.84 -17.54 -6.97
C LEU A 587 32.07 -16.64 -7.17
N ALA A 588 33.21 -17.24 -7.52
CA ALA A 588 34.45 -16.55 -7.82
C ALA A 588 34.23 -15.60 -9.04
N GLY A 589 33.81 -14.39 -8.77
CA GLY A 589 33.51 -13.34 -9.77
C GLY A 589 32.46 -12.36 -9.26
N LEU A 590 32.53 -11.11 -9.73
CA LEU A 590 31.53 -10.10 -9.38
C LEU A 590 30.16 -10.50 -9.97
N PRO A 591 29.08 -10.49 -9.21
CA PRO A 591 27.77 -10.71 -9.75
C PRO A 591 27.48 -9.61 -10.80
N LEU A 592 27.13 -10.03 -12.02
CA LEU A 592 26.84 -9.13 -13.13
C LEU A 592 25.33 -8.79 -13.14
N ALA A 593 24.96 -7.61 -13.60
CA ALA A 593 23.56 -7.21 -13.71
C ALA A 593 22.84 -7.86 -14.92
N TRP A 594 23.56 -8.22 -15.97
CA TRP A 594 22.96 -8.69 -17.23
C TRP A 594 22.06 -9.94 -17.11
N PRO A 595 22.34 -10.97 -16.24
CA PRO A 595 21.43 -12.11 -16.14
C PRO A 595 20.05 -11.70 -15.59
N GLY A 596 20.03 -10.80 -14.60
CA GLY A 596 18.80 -10.22 -14.09
C GLY A 596 18.06 -9.38 -15.15
N MET A 597 18.77 -8.63 -15.98
CA MET A 597 18.18 -7.88 -17.10
C MET A 597 17.50 -8.83 -18.13
N VAL A 598 18.15 -9.95 -18.46
CA VAL A 598 17.56 -10.96 -19.36
C VAL A 598 16.31 -11.58 -18.75
N LEU A 599 16.34 -11.90 -17.45
CA LEU A 599 15.17 -12.39 -16.74
C LEU A 599 14.01 -11.38 -16.79
N MET A 600 14.29 -10.10 -16.48
CA MET A 600 13.28 -9.05 -16.52
C MET A 600 12.66 -8.87 -17.92
N ALA A 601 13.47 -8.91 -18.97
CA ALA A 601 13.00 -8.89 -20.34
C ALA A 601 12.11 -10.12 -20.66
N GLY A 602 12.49 -11.30 -20.18
CA GLY A 602 11.71 -12.53 -20.29
C GLY A 602 10.35 -12.45 -19.59
N LEU A 603 10.32 -11.92 -18.36
CA LEU A 603 9.08 -11.72 -17.59
C LEU A 603 8.18 -10.66 -18.24
N ALA A 604 8.75 -9.57 -18.73
CA ALA A 604 8.01 -8.56 -19.48
C ALA A 604 7.37 -9.15 -20.75
N GLY A 605 8.12 -9.94 -21.51
CA GLY A 605 7.62 -10.68 -22.68
C GLY A 605 6.54 -11.70 -22.31
N TRP A 606 6.69 -12.40 -21.20
CA TRP A 606 5.69 -13.35 -20.71
C TRP A 606 4.37 -12.66 -20.33
N LEU A 607 4.41 -11.55 -19.59
CA LEU A 607 3.23 -10.74 -19.27
C LEU A 607 2.54 -10.23 -20.55
N TRP A 608 3.31 -9.75 -21.52
CA TRP A 608 2.79 -9.30 -22.79
C TRP A 608 2.07 -10.41 -23.59
N ILE A 609 2.66 -11.62 -23.66
CA ILE A 609 2.07 -12.77 -24.35
C ILE A 609 0.77 -13.21 -23.67
N LEU A 610 0.74 -13.29 -22.33
CA LEU A 610 -0.44 -13.69 -21.58
C LEU A 610 -1.61 -12.74 -21.84
N THR A 611 -1.35 -11.45 -21.82
CA THR A 611 -2.38 -10.42 -22.03
C THR A 611 -2.92 -10.45 -23.45
N ARG A 612 -2.05 -10.58 -24.47
CA ARG A 612 -2.49 -10.66 -25.87
C ARG A 612 -3.34 -11.88 -26.17
N ARG A 613 -3.08 -13.00 -25.52
CA ARG A 613 -3.92 -14.21 -25.67
C ARG A 613 -5.34 -14.02 -25.12
N ASP A 614 -5.50 -13.19 -24.09
CA ASP A 614 -6.82 -12.87 -23.55
C ASP A 614 -7.58 -11.90 -24.48
N THR A 615 -6.90 -10.86 -25.01
CA THR A 615 -7.51 -9.88 -25.92
C THR A 615 -7.86 -10.47 -27.30
N SER A 616 -7.21 -11.55 -27.73
CA SER A 616 -7.53 -12.24 -29.00
C SER A 616 -8.64 -13.28 -28.87
N ALA A 617 -9.07 -13.60 -27.64
CA ALA A 617 -10.15 -14.56 -27.37
C ALA A 617 -11.54 -13.88 -27.20
N HIS A 618 -11.59 -12.56 -27.24
CA HIS A 618 -12.78 -11.71 -27.28
C HIS A 618 -12.89 -10.99 -28.63
#